data_c59da937c404dd465d7c766ea6231f6d
#
_entry.id   c59da937c404dd465d7c766ea6231f6d
#
_cell.length_a   1.000
_cell.length_b   1.000
_cell.length_c   1.000
_cell.angle_alpha   90.00
_cell.angle_beta   90.00
_cell.angle_gamma   90.00
#
_symmetry.space_group_name_H-M   'P 1'
#
loop_
_entity.id
_entity.type
_entity.pdbx_description
1 polymer ?
#
loop_
_entity_poly.entity_id
_entity_poly.type
_entity_poly.pdbx_seq_one_letter_code
_entity_poly.pdbx_strand_id
1 'polypeptide(L)'
;MTTLPLRITGGVDTHLEVHVAAALDHQGALLGVESFETTPAGYRALHDWLSGFGELEQVGVEGTGSYGAGLTRSLHREGVRVVEVDRPNR
;
A
#
# COMPACT_ATOMS: atom_id res chain seq x y z
N MET A 1 23.91 13.42 14.96
CA MET A 1 23.48 12.01 14.89
C MET A 1 22.58 11.82 13.68
N THR A 2 22.88 10.84 12.87
CA THR A 2 22.06 10.57 11.68
C THR A 2 20.89 9.66 12.05
N THR A 3 19.68 10.12 11.76
CA THR A 3 18.51 9.31 11.96
C THR A 3 18.20 8.57 10.67
N LEU A 4 18.14 7.24 10.74
CA LEU A 4 17.76 6.44 9.59
C LEU A 4 16.26 6.61 9.33
N PRO A 5 15.84 6.67 8.06
CA PRO A 5 14.42 6.75 7.76
C PRO A 5 13.69 5.49 8.23
N LEU A 6 12.46 5.65 8.66
CA LEU A 6 11.62 4.52 8.99
C LEU A 6 11.38 3.68 7.73
N ARG A 7 11.43 2.37 7.88
CA ARG A 7 11.03 1.46 6.82
C ARG A 7 9.55 1.16 6.95
N ILE A 8 8.84 1.32 5.86
CA ILE A 8 7.37 1.23 5.85
C ILE A 8 6.94 0.09 4.95
N THR A 9 5.99 -0.68 5.45
CA THR A 9 5.27 -1.66 4.66
C THR A 9 3.82 -1.22 4.60
N GLY A 10 3.25 -1.25 3.39
CA GLY A 10 1.84 -1.00 3.21
C GLY A 10 1.06 -2.29 3.14
N GLY A 11 -0.17 -2.27 3.61
CA GLY A 11 -1.14 -3.35 3.39
C GLY A 11 -2.41 -2.75 2.83
N VAL A 12 -2.94 -3.32 1.75
CA VAL A 12 -4.12 -2.76 1.11
C VAL A 12 -5.21 -3.80 0.97
N ASP A 13 -6.36 -3.49 1.55
CA ASP A 13 -7.58 -4.24 1.38
C ASP A 13 -8.34 -3.61 0.21
N THR A 14 -8.50 -4.37 -0.88
CA THR A 14 -9.04 -3.83 -2.11
C THR A 14 -10.52 -4.10 -2.24
N HIS A 15 -11.24 -3.08 -2.70
CA HIS A 15 -12.66 -3.14 -3.02
C HIS A 15 -12.88 -2.47 -4.35
N LEU A 16 -14.09 -2.61 -4.89
CA LEU A 16 -14.40 -2.09 -6.23
C LEU A 16 -14.20 -0.57 -6.34
N GLU A 17 -14.69 0.18 -5.37
CA GLU A 17 -14.70 1.64 -5.44
C GLU A 17 -13.73 2.33 -4.49
N VAL A 18 -13.21 1.60 -3.53
CA VAL A 18 -12.32 2.17 -2.53
C VAL A 18 -11.29 1.13 -2.12
N HIS A 19 -10.06 1.58 -1.90
CA HIS A 19 -9.03 0.76 -1.28
C HIS A 19 -8.73 1.32 0.10
N VAL A 20 -8.58 0.43 1.08
CA VAL A 20 -8.21 0.82 2.44
C VAL A 20 -6.77 0.41 2.68
N ALA A 21 -5.91 1.39 2.93
CA ALA A 21 -4.49 1.15 3.12
C ALA A 21 -4.11 1.31 4.58
N ALA A 22 -3.22 0.44 5.03
CA ALA A 22 -2.61 0.52 6.34
C ALA A 22 -1.11 0.74 6.18
N ALA A 23 -0.56 1.63 6.97
CA ALA A 23 0.89 1.85 7.03
C ALA A 23 1.44 1.17 8.27
N LEU A 24 2.46 0.35 8.09
CA LEU A 24 3.09 -0.41 9.16
C LEU A 24 4.58 -0.10 9.21
N ASP A 25 5.14 -0.06 10.42
CA ASP A 25 6.59 0.07 10.56
C ASP A 25 7.26 -1.30 10.40
N HIS A 26 8.60 -1.34 10.51
CA HIS A 26 9.37 -2.57 10.31
C HIS A 26 9.09 -3.65 11.36
N GLN A 27 8.46 -3.29 12.46
CA GLN A 27 8.07 -4.25 13.51
C GLN A 27 6.61 -4.67 13.36
N GLY A 28 5.92 -4.18 12.35
CA GLY A 28 4.53 -4.48 12.12
C GLY A 28 3.54 -3.63 12.91
N ALA A 29 4.03 -2.59 13.58
CA ALA A 29 3.16 -1.68 14.31
C ALA A 29 2.38 -0.80 13.35
N LEU A 30 1.09 -0.64 13.60
CA LEU A 30 0.21 0.16 12.76
C LEU A 30 0.46 1.65 12.99
N LEU A 31 0.79 2.36 11.92
CA LEU A 31 1.04 3.80 11.96
C LEU A 31 -0.17 4.63 11.52
N GLY A 32 -1.02 4.06 10.68
CA GLY A 32 -2.22 4.74 10.22
C GLY A 32 -3.00 3.92 9.23
N VAL A 33 -4.25 4.31 9.03
CA VAL A 33 -5.16 3.68 8.06
C VAL A 33 -5.87 4.81 7.32
N GLU A 34 -5.99 4.67 5.99
CA GLU A 34 -6.67 5.66 5.18
C GLU A 34 -7.33 5.00 3.99
N SER A 35 -8.39 5.61 3.47
CA SER A 35 -9.13 5.12 2.31
C SER A 35 -8.83 5.98 1.09
N PHE A 36 -8.78 5.34 -0.08
CA PHE A 36 -8.44 5.99 -1.34
C PHE A 36 -9.37 5.50 -2.44
N GLU A 37 -9.71 6.39 -3.37
CA GLU A 37 -10.52 6.01 -4.52
C GLU A 37 -9.74 5.10 -5.47
N THR A 38 -10.45 4.24 -6.18
CA THR A 38 -9.87 3.33 -7.17
C THR A 38 -9.72 4.01 -8.51
N THR A 39 -8.93 5.07 -8.54
CA THR A 39 -8.64 5.88 -9.72
C THR A 39 -7.13 6.14 -9.77
N PRO A 40 -6.59 6.54 -10.95
CA PRO A 40 -5.16 6.90 -11.01
C PRO A 40 -4.76 7.94 -9.97
N ALA A 41 -5.59 8.94 -9.73
CA ALA A 41 -5.32 9.94 -8.70
C ALA A 41 -5.33 9.33 -7.30
N GLY A 42 -6.29 8.42 -7.04
CA GLY A 42 -6.38 7.71 -5.76
C GLY A 42 -5.17 6.83 -5.51
N TYR A 43 -4.68 6.15 -6.54
CA TYR A 43 -3.48 5.30 -6.41
C TYR A 43 -2.25 6.13 -6.08
N ARG A 44 -2.08 7.29 -6.73
CA ARG A 44 -0.97 8.19 -6.42
C ARG A 44 -1.07 8.73 -5.00
N ALA A 45 -2.27 9.11 -4.59
CA ALA A 45 -2.51 9.60 -3.22
C ALA A 45 -2.18 8.52 -2.19
N LEU A 46 -2.55 7.27 -2.46
CA LEU A 46 -2.23 6.14 -1.59
C LEU A 46 -0.72 5.95 -1.46
N HIS A 47 -0.01 5.95 -2.59
CA HIS A 47 1.44 5.84 -2.60
C HIS A 47 2.09 6.99 -1.81
N ASP A 48 1.65 8.21 -2.06
CA ASP A 48 2.22 9.38 -1.39
C ASP A 48 1.95 9.36 0.10
N TRP A 49 0.75 8.92 0.49
CA TRP A 49 0.39 8.81 1.90
C TRP A 49 1.28 7.80 2.62
N LEU A 50 1.47 6.61 2.03
CA LEU A 50 2.37 5.61 2.60
C LEU A 50 3.80 6.13 2.69
N SER A 51 4.27 6.78 1.64
CA SER A 51 5.63 7.32 1.57
C SER A 51 5.86 8.47 2.56
N GLY A 52 4.79 9.10 3.01
CA GLY A 52 4.87 10.16 4.00
C GLY A 52 5.27 9.68 5.39
N PHE A 53 5.13 8.39 5.68
CA PHE A 53 5.55 7.82 6.96
C PHE A 53 7.04 7.48 7.00
N GLY A 54 7.66 7.26 5.85
CA GLY A 54 9.07 6.86 5.77
C GLY A 54 9.38 6.24 4.42
N GLU A 55 10.40 5.40 4.40
CA GLU A 55 10.83 4.73 3.18
C GLU A 55 9.94 3.53 2.89
N LEU A 56 9.15 3.61 1.84
CA LEU A 56 8.20 2.55 1.46
C LEU A 56 8.95 1.42 0.77
N GLU A 57 9.02 0.26 1.42
CA GLU A 57 9.74 -0.89 0.90
C GLU A 57 8.87 -1.78 0.05
N GLN A 58 7.67 -2.07 0.52
CA GLN A 58 6.77 -2.97 -0.19
C GLN A 58 5.34 -2.72 0.23
N VAL A 59 4.41 -3.16 -0.59
CA VAL A 59 2.98 -3.07 -0.31
C VAL A 59 2.36 -4.44 -0.57
N GLY A 60 1.69 -5.00 0.43
CA GLY A 60 0.88 -6.19 0.28
C GLY A 60 -0.48 -5.78 -0.27
N VAL A 61 -0.90 -6.37 -1.37
CA VAL A 61 -2.16 -6.03 -2.04
C VAL A 61 -2.98 -7.29 -2.24
N GLU A 62 -4.23 -7.28 -1.81
CA GLU A 62 -5.17 -8.34 -2.11
C GLU A 62 -5.66 -8.18 -3.54
N GLY A 63 -5.88 -9.31 -4.21
CA GLY A 63 -6.50 -9.30 -5.53
C GLY A 63 -5.75 -8.52 -6.59
N THR A 64 -4.43 -8.75 -6.71
CA THR A 64 -3.60 -8.06 -7.72
C THR A 64 -4.07 -8.30 -9.15
N GLY A 65 -4.81 -9.38 -9.40
CA GLY A 65 -5.40 -9.69 -10.70
C GLY A 65 -6.86 -9.29 -10.84
N SER A 66 -7.41 -8.62 -9.85
CA SER A 66 -8.81 -8.20 -9.87
C SER A 66 -8.91 -6.73 -9.42
N TYR A 67 -9.56 -6.45 -8.29
CA TYR A 67 -9.73 -5.08 -7.83
C TYR A 67 -8.42 -4.35 -7.57
N GLY A 68 -7.36 -5.07 -7.21
CA GLY A 68 -6.05 -4.48 -6.96
C GLY A 68 -5.17 -4.30 -8.19
N ALA A 69 -5.65 -4.67 -9.40
CA ALA A 69 -4.80 -4.66 -10.60
C ALA A 69 -4.32 -3.26 -10.97
N GLY A 70 -5.20 -2.26 -10.94
CA GLY A 70 -4.84 -0.88 -11.26
C GLY A 70 -3.83 -0.30 -10.28
N LEU A 71 -4.06 -0.53 -9.00
CA LEU A 71 -3.14 -0.10 -7.95
C LEU A 71 -1.78 -0.77 -8.12
N THR A 72 -1.77 -2.07 -8.40
CA THR A 72 -0.52 -2.82 -8.59
C THR A 72 0.31 -2.22 -9.72
N ARG A 73 -0.31 -1.92 -10.86
CA ARG A 73 0.40 -1.29 -11.98
C ARG A 73 0.95 0.08 -11.59
N SER A 74 0.17 0.87 -10.86
CA SER A 74 0.58 2.19 -10.42
C SER A 74 1.79 2.11 -9.49
N LEU A 75 1.75 1.20 -8.52
CA LEU A 75 2.86 1.02 -7.57
C LEU A 75 4.11 0.52 -8.27
N HIS A 76 3.98 -0.40 -9.24
CA HIS A 76 5.13 -0.86 -10.02
C HIS A 76 5.79 0.29 -10.79
N ARG A 77 5.01 1.20 -11.35
CA ARG A 77 5.57 2.38 -12.04
C ARG A 77 6.35 3.28 -11.10
N GLU A 78 5.98 3.31 -9.82
CA GLU A 78 6.72 4.06 -8.81
C GLU A 78 7.91 3.28 -8.24
N GLY A 79 8.18 2.08 -8.75
CA GLY A 79 9.29 1.27 -8.30
C GLY A 79 9.04 0.56 -6.98
N VAL A 80 7.80 0.44 -6.56
CA VAL A 80 7.45 -0.21 -5.30
C VAL A 80 7.25 -1.69 -5.52
N ARG A 81 7.82 -2.50 -4.64
CA ARG A 81 7.59 -3.95 -4.65
C ARG A 81 6.18 -4.24 -4.17
N VAL A 82 5.43 -4.99 -4.96
CA VAL A 82 4.08 -5.41 -4.61
C VAL A 82 4.09 -6.90 -4.30
N VAL A 83 3.52 -7.27 -3.17
CA VAL A 83 3.37 -8.66 -2.75
C VAL A 83 1.89 -8.98 -2.75
N GLU A 84 1.53 -10.06 -3.43
CA GLU A 84 0.15 -10.52 -3.40
C GLU A 84 -0.17 -11.16 -2.07
N VAL A 85 -1.25 -10.72 -1.46
CA VAL A 85 -1.73 -11.28 -0.20
C VAL A 85 -3.03 -12.03 -0.48
N ASP A 86 -3.06 -13.29 -0.12
CA ASP A 86 -4.27 -14.09 -0.30
C ASP A 86 -5.29 -13.76 0.77
N ARG A 87 -6.53 -13.57 0.33
CA ARG A 87 -7.62 -13.36 1.28
C ARG A 87 -7.94 -14.70 1.94
N PRO A 88 -8.05 -14.74 3.28
CA PRO A 88 -8.38 -15.99 3.95
C PRO A 88 -9.69 -16.57 3.44
N ASN A 89 -9.69 -17.86 3.25
CA ASN A 89 -10.87 -18.59 2.84
C ASN A 89 -11.70 -18.94 4.06
N ARG A 90 -12.98 -18.72 4.00
CA ARG A 90 -13.86 -18.96 5.13
C ARG A 90 -14.96 -19.95 4.80
#